data_85c8886ca616d2e6cbe42e5a2296c887
#
_entry.id   85c8886ca616d2e6cbe42e5a2296c887
#
_cell.length_a   1.000
_cell.length_b   1.000
_cell.length_c   1.000
_cell.angle_alpha   90.00
_cell.angle_beta   90.00
_cell.angle_gamma   90.00
#
_symmetry.space_group_name_H-M   'P 1'
#
loop_
_entity.id
_entity.type
_entity.pdbx_description
1 polymer ?
#
loop_
_entity_poly.entity_id
_entity_poly.type
_entity_poly.pdbx_seq_one_letter_code
_entity_poly.pdbx_strand_id
1 'polypeptide(L)'
;MLRLTSARLAICLLPFALAACGDISASDDPRTRPPLVRSASVERANPAARTFTGVVVARTQSDLGFRVQGKILERLVDTGQTVRQGQPLLRLDPVDLKLQAQAQQRAVDAAQARARKATSDEARYRGLVAFGAVSAAEYDQIKAAADTARAELSAARAQANVAQNATGYAVLLADSDGVVMETLAEPGQVVSAGQVAIRLARAGQREALVQLPETLRPAVGSEARATLYGREQHPVTATLRLLSDSADATTRTYEARYVLAGQLANAPLGATVTLSLEDPKAEGQAMQVPLASLYDAGKGPGVWRISAQPAKVTWTPVKVLSVGEDAVQVTGGVKPGEKIVALGAHLLHEGEVVRLAEQRHAAPAENAP
;
A
#
# COMPACT_ATOMS: atom_id res chain seq x y z
N MET A 1 102.48 52.56 24.86
CA MET A 1 101.89 53.55 23.97
C MET A 1 101.15 52.84 22.92
N LEU A 2 99.86 52.60 23.05
CA LEU A 2 98.92 52.18 22.06
C LEU A 2 97.62 51.78 22.75
N ARG A 3 96.67 52.65 22.90
CA ARG A 3 95.32 52.36 23.28
C ARG A 3 94.41 53.57 23.09
N LEU A 4 94.13 53.94 21.80
CA LEU A 4 93.15 55.03 21.60
C LEU A 4 92.55 55.04 20.16
N THR A 5 92.37 53.89 19.51
CA THR A 5 91.81 53.89 18.17
C THR A 5 90.56 52.93 17.98
N SER A 6 90.17 52.18 19.00
CA SER A 6 89.04 51.24 18.89
C SER A 6 87.66 51.77 19.34
N ALA A 7 87.64 52.97 19.99
CA ALA A 7 86.38 53.53 20.52
C ALA A 7 85.59 54.41 19.50
N ARG A 8 86.23 54.84 18.39
CA ARG A 8 85.54 55.69 17.38
C ARG A 8 84.88 54.94 16.21
N LEU A 9 85.17 53.66 16.04
CA LEU A 9 84.56 52.89 14.97
C LEU A 9 83.22 52.23 15.40
N ALA A 10 82.98 52.14 16.72
CA ALA A 10 81.72 51.54 17.24
C ALA A 10 80.56 52.55 17.27
N ILE A 11 80.76 53.80 17.19
CA ILE A 11 79.72 54.85 17.25
C ILE A 11 79.12 55.17 15.87
N CYS A 12 79.78 54.86 14.77
CA CYS A 12 79.28 55.11 13.44
C CYS A 12 78.36 53.96 12.89
N LEU A 13 78.31 52.77 13.54
CA LEU A 13 77.48 51.67 13.12
C LEU A 13 76.11 51.61 13.81
N LEU A 14 75.89 52.44 14.86
CA LEU A 14 74.63 52.43 15.60
C LEU A 14 73.42 53.08 14.87
N PRO A 15 73.52 54.07 14.00
CA PRO A 15 72.37 54.63 13.28
C PRO A 15 71.91 53.82 12.12
N PHE A 16 72.68 52.78 11.66
CA PHE A 16 72.23 51.93 10.54
C PHE A 16 71.34 50.73 10.95
N ALA A 17 71.28 50.38 12.23
CA ALA A 17 70.48 49.32 12.78
C ALA A 17 69.06 49.76 13.10
N LEU A 18 68.67 51.02 13.11
CA LEU A 18 67.32 51.52 13.33
C LEU A 18 66.55 51.80 12.04
N ALA A 19 67.12 51.68 10.85
CA ALA A 19 66.46 51.90 9.58
C ALA A 19 65.92 50.59 8.95
N ALA A 20 66.05 49.47 9.63
CA ALA A 20 65.54 48.14 9.16
C ALA A 20 64.14 47.74 9.69
N CYS A 21 63.40 48.61 10.38
CA CYS A 21 61.94 48.45 10.59
C CYS A 21 61.28 49.02 9.35
N GLY A 22 61.38 48.28 8.24
CA GLY A 22 60.48 48.46 7.08
C GLY A 22 59.06 48.26 7.50
N ASP A 23 58.15 49.13 7.06
CA ASP A 23 56.75 49.08 7.15
C ASP A 23 56.27 47.64 6.76
N ILE A 24 56.00 46.85 7.77
CA ILE A 24 55.12 45.71 7.58
C ILE A 24 53.75 46.34 7.31
N SER A 25 53.41 46.46 6.03
CA SER A 25 52.08 46.90 5.59
C SER A 25 51.08 46.05 6.32
N ALA A 26 50.35 46.67 7.22
CA ALA A 26 49.24 46.01 7.98
C ALA A 26 48.08 45.51 7.08
N SER A 27 48.31 45.50 5.75
CA SER A 27 47.34 45.13 4.74
C SER A 27 47.24 43.63 4.44
N ASP A 28 48.03 42.77 5.08
CA ASP A 28 48.09 41.35 4.74
C ASP A 28 47.87 40.38 5.93
N ASP A 29 47.31 40.89 7.04
CA ASP A 29 46.89 40.01 8.14
C ASP A 29 45.71 39.15 7.68
N PRO A 30 45.88 37.82 7.62
CA PRO A 30 44.77 36.92 7.24
C PRO A 30 43.51 37.08 8.09
N ARG A 31 43.66 37.66 9.31
CA ARG A 31 42.53 37.86 10.25
C ARG A 31 41.70 39.10 9.89
N THR A 32 42.21 40.03 9.08
CA THR A 32 41.46 41.20 8.60
C THR A 32 40.80 41.00 7.26
N ARG A 33 41.04 39.88 6.60
CA ARG A 33 40.38 39.53 5.34
C ARG A 33 38.95 39.13 5.60
N PRO A 34 37.96 39.56 4.76
CA PRO A 34 36.58 39.12 4.88
C PRO A 34 36.50 37.60 4.92
N PRO A 35 35.66 37.00 5.79
CA PRO A 35 35.53 35.55 5.93
C PRO A 35 35.13 34.89 4.61
N LEU A 36 35.73 33.72 4.35
CA LEU A 36 35.42 32.92 3.17
C LEU A 36 34.24 32.02 3.49
N VAL A 37 33.14 32.17 2.73
CA VAL A 37 31.93 31.38 2.92
C VAL A 37 31.58 30.64 1.65
N ARG A 38 30.95 29.45 1.79
CA ARG A 38 30.35 28.75 0.67
C ARG A 38 28.89 29.19 0.54
N SER A 39 28.45 29.53 -0.67
CA SER A 39 27.06 29.88 -0.95
C SER A 39 26.27 28.71 -1.50
N ALA A 40 24.94 28.68 -1.23
CA ALA A 40 23.97 27.84 -1.90
C ALA A 40 22.80 28.70 -2.35
N SER A 41 22.08 28.22 -3.35
CA SER A 41 20.81 28.83 -3.77
C SER A 41 19.67 28.20 -2.97
N VAL A 42 18.72 29.03 -2.56
CA VAL A 42 17.46 28.55 -1.99
C VAL A 42 16.64 27.90 -3.10
N GLU A 43 16.25 26.67 -2.91
CA GLU A 43 15.40 25.94 -3.83
C GLU A 43 13.98 25.84 -3.28
N ARG A 44 12.99 25.64 -4.16
CA ARG A 44 11.66 25.26 -3.70
C ARG A 44 11.75 23.86 -3.11
N ALA A 45 11.27 23.70 -1.90
CA ALA A 45 11.14 22.36 -1.35
C ALA A 45 10.14 21.58 -2.19
N ASN A 46 10.53 20.40 -2.64
CA ASN A 46 9.52 19.45 -3.07
C ASN A 46 8.65 19.13 -1.85
N PRO A 47 7.31 19.10 -1.99
CA PRO A 47 6.44 18.71 -0.90
C PRO A 47 6.97 17.40 -0.31
N ALA A 48 7.17 17.38 1.01
CA ALA A 48 7.69 16.19 1.68
C ALA A 48 6.70 15.04 1.45
N ALA A 49 7.00 14.21 0.48
CA ALA A 49 6.21 13.03 0.22
C ALA A 49 6.33 12.09 1.42
N ARG A 50 5.21 11.82 2.07
CA ARG A 50 5.17 10.80 3.13
C ARG A 50 5.06 9.44 2.48
N THR A 51 5.95 8.54 2.86
CA THR A 51 5.98 7.18 2.32
C THR A 51 5.34 6.19 3.28
N PHE A 52 4.51 5.31 2.74
CA PHE A 52 3.84 4.23 3.48
C PHE A 52 4.07 2.92 2.76
N THR A 53 4.43 1.91 3.54
CA THR A 53 4.61 0.56 3.02
C THR A 53 3.32 -0.23 3.20
N GLY A 54 2.96 -0.99 2.19
CA GLY A 54 1.80 -1.87 2.19
C GLY A 54 2.04 -3.13 1.36
N VAL A 55 0.96 -3.85 1.10
CA VAL A 55 0.99 -5.08 0.32
C VAL A 55 0.03 -5.02 -0.86
N VAL A 56 0.39 -5.68 -1.95
CA VAL A 56 -0.48 -5.84 -3.11
C VAL A 56 -1.53 -6.88 -2.81
N VAL A 57 -2.81 -6.51 -2.91
CA VAL A 57 -3.96 -7.39 -2.71
C VAL A 57 -4.87 -7.41 -3.93
N ALA A 58 -5.66 -8.46 -4.07
CA ALA A 58 -6.77 -8.45 -5.00
C ALA A 58 -7.89 -7.54 -4.46
N ARG A 59 -8.58 -6.87 -5.36
CA ARG A 59 -9.75 -6.05 -4.99
C ARG A 59 -10.83 -6.87 -4.29
N THR A 60 -11.04 -8.10 -4.74
CA THR A 60 -12.04 -9.03 -4.18
C THR A 60 -11.40 -10.37 -3.91
N GLN A 61 -11.69 -10.93 -2.74
CA GLN A 61 -11.32 -12.28 -2.36
C GLN A 61 -12.58 -13.08 -2.08
N SER A 62 -12.53 -14.39 -2.38
CA SER A 62 -13.60 -15.35 -2.09
C SER A 62 -13.08 -16.41 -1.15
N ASP A 63 -13.75 -16.58 -0.04
CA ASP A 63 -13.54 -17.69 0.88
C ASP A 63 -14.46 -18.83 0.46
N LEU A 64 -13.87 -19.87 -0.14
CA LEU A 64 -14.60 -21.00 -0.75
C LEU A 64 -14.63 -22.17 0.22
N GLY A 65 -15.83 -22.71 0.42
CA GLY A 65 -16.07 -23.89 1.27
C GLY A 65 -17.13 -24.79 0.69
N PHE A 66 -17.17 -26.03 1.16
CA PHE A 66 -18.19 -26.99 0.77
C PHE A 66 -19.56 -26.65 1.37
N ARG A 67 -20.62 -26.92 0.62
CA ARG A 67 -22.00 -26.76 1.10
C ARG A 67 -22.53 -27.98 1.87
N VAL A 68 -21.75 -29.07 1.86
CA VAL A 68 -22.02 -30.31 2.55
C VAL A 68 -20.76 -30.73 3.35
N GLN A 69 -20.97 -31.47 4.41
CA GLN A 69 -19.86 -32.06 5.18
C GLN A 69 -19.32 -33.31 4.50
N GLY A 70 -18.05 -33.64 4.73
CA GLY A 70 -17.45 -34.84 4.22
C GLY A 70 -15.94 -34.89 4.37
N LYS A 71 -15.36 -36.05 4.04
CA LYS A 71 -13.90 -36.24 3.99
C LYS A 71 -13.37 -35.77 2.64
N ILE A 72 -12.30 -34.97 2.65
CA ILE A 72 -11.61 -34.57 1.43
C ILE A 72 -10.89 -35.79 0.85
N LEU A 73 -11.19 -36.10 -0.39
CA LEU A 73 -10.57 -37.19 -1.12
C LEU A 73 -9.30 -36.72 -1.83
N GLU A 74 -9.40 -35.61 -2.53
CA GLU A 74 -8.27 -35.09 -3.33
C GLU A 74 -8.29 -33.57 -3.42
N ARG A 75 -7.08 -32.98 -3.60
CA ARG A 75 -6.84 -31.59 -3.90
C ARG A 75 -6.34 -31.49 -5.34
N LEU A 76 -6.99 -30.66 -6.14
CA LEU A 76 -6.80 -30.54 -7.60
C LEU A 76 -6.00 -29.29 -7.97
N VAL A 77 -5.73 -28.41 -7.00
CA VAL A 77 -5.02 -27.15 -7.20
C VAL A 77 -4.02 -26.88 -6.07
N ASP A 78 -3.00 -26.11 -6.38
CA ASP A 78 -1.98 -25.65 -5.42
C ASP A 78 -2.07 -24.15 -5.16
N THR A 79 -1.53 -23.72 -4.01
CA THR A 79 -1.37 -22.30 -3.69
C THR A 79 -0.51 -21.60 -4.75
N GLY A 80 -0.92 -20.42 -5.19
CA GLY A 80 -0.31 -19.66 -6.27
C GLY A 80 -0.79 -20.04 -7.68
N GLN A 81 -1.57 -21.12 -7.82
CA GLN A 81 -2.09 -21.55 -9.12
C GLN A 81 -3.21 -20.64 -9.62
N THR A 82 -3.17 -20.30 -10.91
CA THR A 82 -4.29 -19.61 -11.58
C THR A 82 -5.37 -20.60 -11.95
N VAL A 83 -6.62 -20.25 -11.67
CA VAL A 83 -7.81 -21.07 -11.93
C VAL A 83 -8.85 -20.28 -12.71
N ARG A 84 -9.73 -21.01 -13.40
CA ARG A 84 -10.87 -20.46 -14.14
C ARG A 84 -12.17 -20.72 -13.41
N GLN A 85 -13.17 -19.90 -13.63
CA GLN A 85 -14.51 -20.11 -13.11
C GLN A 85 -15.03 -21.51 -13.49
N GLY A 86 -15.61 -22.22 -12.53
CA GLY A 86 -16.10 -23.59 -12.71
C GLY A 86 -15.02 -24.67 -12.66
N GLN A 87 -13.74 -24.32 -12.53
CA GLN A 87 -12.66 -25.31 -12.38
C GLN A 87 -12.77 -26.02 -11.03
N PRO A 88 -12.68 -27.38 -11.00
CA PRO A 88 -12.64 -28.15 -9.75
C PRO A 88 -11.37 -27.83 -8.95
N LEU A 89 -11.55 -27.57 -7.64
CA LEU A 89 -10.49 -27.22 -6.71
C LEU A 89 -10.20 -28.34 -5.70
N LEU A 90 -11.27 -28.86 -5.09
CA LEU A 90 -11.23 -29.94 -4.11
C LEU A 90 -12.38 -30.89 -4.36
N ARG A 91 -12.24 -32.15 -3.93
CA ARG A 91 -13.30 -33.15 -4.00
C ARG A 91 -13.45 -33.87 -2.68
N LEU A 92 -14.71 -33.97 -2.20
CA LEU A 92 -15.07 -34.82 -1.08
C LEU A 92 -15.32 -36.25 -1.56
N ASP A 93 -15.27 -37.19 -0.63
CA ASP A 93 -15.78 -38.57 -0.86
C ASP A 93 -17.28 -38.51 -1.09
N PRO A 94 -17.79 -38.89 -2.29
CA PRO A 94 -19.19 -38.78 -2.62
C PRO A 94 -20.01 -40.02 -2.25
N VAL A 95 -19.42 -41.08 -1.66
CA VAL A 95 -20.05 -42.38 -1.51
C VAL A 95 -21.37 -42.28 -0.72
N ASP A 96 -21.35 -41.68 0.46
CA ASP A 96 -22.51 -41.56 1.33
C ASP A 96 -23.61 -40.66 0.69
N LEU A 97 -23.18 -39.57 0.05
CA LEU A 97 -24.11 -38.65 -0.65
C LEU A 97 -24.80 -39.36 -1.81
N LYS A 98 -24.09 -40.20 -2.57
CA LYS A 98 -24.68 -40.99 -3.68
C LYS A 98 -25.64 -42.03 -3.15
N LEU A 99 -25.30 -42.73 -2.08
CA LEU A 99 -26.19 -43.70 -1.44
C LEU A 99 -27.47 -43.05 -0.93
N GLN A 100 -27.35 -41.86 -0.32
CA GLN A 100 -28.52 -41.09 0.12
C GLN A 100 -29.42 -40.68 -1.07
N ALA A 101 -28.81 -40.16 -2.16
CA ALA A 101 -29.56 -39.83 -3.37
C ALA A 101 -30.28 -41.04 -3.99
N GLN A 102 -29.61 -42.22 -4.01
CA GLN A 102 -30.23 -43.45 -4.47
C GLN A 102 -31.42 -43.89 -3.58
N ALA A 103 -31.28 -43.76 -2.24
CA ALA A 103 -32.36 -44.07 -1.32
C ALA A 103 -33.59 -43.19 -1.57
N GLN A 104 -33.39 -41.87 -1.77
CA GLN A 104 -34.48 -40.96 -2.08
C GLN A 104 -35.11 -41.25 -3.47
N GLN A 105 -34.31 -41.65 -4.45
CA GLN A 105 -34.83 -42.06 -5.77
C GLN A 105 -35.73 -43.28 -5.66
N ARG A 106 -35.36 -44.26 -4.80
CA ARG A 106 -36.25 -45.44 -4.55
C ARG A 106 -37.55 -45.05 -3.84
N ALA A 107 -37.52 -44.02 -2.99
CA ALA A 107 -38.76 -43.47 -2.39
C ALA A 107 -39.68 -42.85 -3.45
N VAL A 108 -39.10 -42.14 -4.45
CA VAL A 108 -39.84 -41.63 -5.61
C VAL A 108 -40.48 -42.77 -6.38
N ASP A 109 -39.73 -43.84 -6.69
CA ASP A 109 -40.24 -44.99 -7.43
C ASP A 109 -41.47 -45.63 -6.72
N ALA A 110 -41.38 -45.79 -5.37
CA ALA A 110 -42.49 -46.31 -4.56
C ALA A 110 -43.70 -45.35 -4.52
N ALA A 111 -43.50 -44.05 -4.33
CA ALA A 111 -44.56 -43.05 -4.34
C ALA A 111 -45.24 -42.96 -5.73
N GLN A 112 -44.44 -43.09 -6.79
CA GLN A 112 -44.96 -43.09 -8.15
C GLN A 112 -45.84 -44.32 -8.43
N ALA A 113 -45.46 -45.48 -7.90
CA ALA A 113 -46.32 -46.70 -8.03
C ALA A 113 -47.64 -46.52 -7.28
N ARG A 114 -47.60 -45.92 -6.05
CA ARG A 114 -48.85 -45.62 -5.30
C ARG A 114 -49.74 -44.62 -6.03
N ALA A 115 -49.14 -43.51 -6.53
CA ALA A 115 -49.89 -42.49 -7.28
C ALA A 115 -50.50 -43.02 -8.56
N ARG A 116 -49.81 -43.90 -9.31
CA ARG A 116 -50.37 -44.56 -10.50
C ARG A 116 -51.55 -45.43 -10.14
N LYS A 117 -51.42 -46.26 -9.09
CA LYS A 117 -52.57 -47.12 -8.65
C LYS A 117 -53.76 -46.26 -8.25
N ALA A 118 -53.56 -45.26 -7.34
CA ALA A 118 -54.67 -44.43 -6.86
C ALA A 118 -55.32 -43.60 -7.99
N THR A 119 -54.55 -43.10 -8.96
CA THR A 119 -55.08 -42.40 -10.13
C THR A 119 -55.86 -43.33 -11.05
N SER A 120 -55.42 -44.60 -11.23
CA SER A 120 -56.12 -45.59 -12.02
C SER A 120 -57.43 -45.98 -11.35
N ASP A 121 -57.50 -46.18 -10.04
CA ASP A 121 -58.68 -46.45 -9.26
C ASP A 121 -59.68 -45.28 -9.35
N GLU A 122 -59.18 -44.01 -9.16
CA GLU A 122 -60.03 -42.81 -9.32
C GLU A 122 -60.68 -42.74 -10.73
N ALA A 123 -59.88 -42.93 -11.78
CA ALA A 123 -60.43 -42.93 -13.16
C ALA A 123 -61.52 -43.99 -13.38
N ARG A 124 -61.38 -45.18 -12.81
CA ARG A 124 -62.37 -46.24 -12.88
C ARG A 124 -63.61 -45.83 -12.12
N TYR A 125 -63.51 -45.32 -10.89
CA TYR A 125 -64.67 -44.94 -10.07
C TYR A 125 -65.39 -43.71 -10.63
N ARG A 126 -64.70 -42.79 -11.28
CA ARG A 126 -65.30 -41.65 -11.98
C ARG A 126 -66.34 -42.14 -13.04
N GLY A 127 -66.01 -43.18 -13.78
CA GLY A 127 -66.98 -43.80 -14.72
C GLY A 127 -68.14 -44.43 -14.01
N LEU A 128 -67.96 -45.15 -12.89
CA LEU A 128 -69.04 -45.89 -12.16
C LEU A 128 -70.02 -44.91 -11.49
N VAL A 129 -69.62 -43.77 -10.97
CA VAL A 129 -70.51 -42.72 -10.43
C VAL A 129 -71.44 -42.19 -11.52
N ALA A 130 -70.93 -41.98 -12.74
CA ALA A 130 -71.73 -41.49 -13.86
C ALA A 130 -72.92 -42.45 -14.21
N PHE A 131 -72.77 -43.76 -13.92
CA PHE A 131 -73.82 -44.78 -14.13
C PHE A 131 -74.58 -45.11 -12.84
N GLY A 132 -74.36 -44.38 -11.72
CA GLY A 132 -75.02 -44.64 -10.45
C GLY A 132 -74.60 -45.94 -9.75
N ALA A 133 -73.50 -46.57 -10.15
CA ALA A 133 -73.05 -47.87 -9.61
C ALA A 133 -72.28 -47.71 -8.26
N VAL A 134 -71.87 -46.52 -7.90
CA VAL A 134 -71.21 -46.18 -6.64
C VAL A 134 -71.74 -44.84 -6.10
N SER A 135 -71.64 -44.61 -4.79
CA SER A 135 -72.08 -43.35 -4.16
C SER A 135 -71.12 -42.21 -4.42
N ALA A 136 -71.58 -40.93 -4.41
CA ALA A 136 -70.76 -39.76 -4.54
C ALA A 136 -69.71 -39.67 -3.40
N ALA A 137 -70.11 -40.05 -2.19
CA ALA A 137 -69.20 -40.03 -1.01
C ALA A 137 -68.02 -41.02 -1.15
N GLU A 138 -68.27 -42.20 -1.75
CA GLU A 138 -67.26 -43.22 -2.03
C GLU A 138 -66.28 -42.73 -3.12
N TYR A 139 -66.80 -42.10 -4.18
CA TYR A 139 -65.95 -41.45 -5.20
C TYR A 139 -65.10 -40.34 -4.61
N ASP A 140 -65.67 -39.46 -3.77
CA ASP A 140 -64.90 -38.37 -3.13
C ASP A 140 -63.74 -38.90 -2.24
N GLN A 141 -63.98 -40.05 -1.57
CA GLN A 141 -62.93 -40.72 -0.80
C GLN A 141 -61.80 -41.25 -1.71
N ILE A 142 -62.13 -41.91 -2.84
CA ILE A 142 -61.10 -42.39 -3.78
C ILE A 142 -60.39 -41.24 -4.47
N LYS A 143 -61.08 -40.17 -4.80
CA LYS A 143 -60.47 -38.94 -5.35
C LYS A 143 -59.50 -38.31 -4.35
N ALA A 144 -59.93 -38.19 -3.11
CA ALA A 144 -59.02 -37.63 -2.05
C ALA A 144 -57.79 -38.51 -1.87
N ALA A 145 -57.89 -39.84 -1.94
CA ALA A 145 -56.74 -40.76 -1.88
C ALA A 145 -55.85 -40.63 -3.12
N ALA A 146 -56.39 -40.38 -4.33
CA ALA A 146 -55.54 -40.10 -5.50
C ALA A 146 -54.84 -38.76 -5.42
N ASP A 147 -55.49 -37.70 -4.91
CA ASP A 147 -54.89 -36.38 -4.72
C ASP A 147 -53.79 -36.44 -3.67
N THR A 148 -54.00 -37.16 -2.56
CA THR A 148 -53.00 -37.42 -1.52
C THR A 148 -51.77 -38.13 -2.11
N ALA A 149 -51.96 -39.21 -2.85
CA ALA A 149 -50.91 -40.00 -3.47
C ALA A 149 -50.05 -39.14 -4.49
N ARG A 150 -50.72 -38.24 -5.22
CA ARG A 150 -50.06 -37.30 -6.13
C ARG A 150 -49.22 -36.28 -5.34
N ALA A 151 -49.73 -35.74 -4.21
CA ALA A 151 -49.00 -34.82 -3.33
C ALA A 151 -47.78 -35.51 -2.71
N GLU A 152 -47.91 -36.76 -2.23
CA GLU A 152 -46.79 -37.58 -1.73
C GLU A 152 -45.69 -37.81 -2.78
N LEU A 153 -46.08 -38.10 -4.03
CA LEU A 153 -45.11 -38.23 -5.13
C LEU A 153 -44.40 -36.94 -5.40
N SER A 154 -45.10 -35.80 -5.38
CA SER A 154 -44.48 -34.48 -5.54
C SER A 154 -43.46 -34.19 -4.42
N ALA A 155 -43.80 -34.48 -3.18
CA ALA A 155 -42.90 -34.32 -2.03
C ALA A 155 -41.68 -35.25 -2.14
N ALA A 156 -41.87 -36.53 -2.51
CA ALA A 156 -40.74 -37.46 -2.68
C ALA A 156 -39.78 -37.00 -3.80
N ARG A 157 -40.33 -36.50 -4.92
CA ARG A 157 -39.49 -35.91 -5.99
C ARG A 157 -38.66 -34.71 -5.50
N ALA A 158 -39.23 -33.80 -4.72
CA ALA A 158 -38.54 -32.67 -4.17
C ALA A 158 -37.37 -33.11 -3.26
N GLN A 159 -37.59 -34.11 -2.39
CA GLN A 159 -36.56 -34.67 -1.53
C GLN A 159 -35.44 -35.35 -2.32
N ALA A 160 -35.75 -36.10 -3.36
CA ALA A 160 -34.76 -36.72 -4.24
C ALA A 160 -33.89 -35.67 -4.96
N ASN A 161 -34.51 -34.58 -5.42
CA ASN A 161 -33.76 -33.46 -6.03
C ASN A 161 -32.79 -32.80 -5.05
N VAL A 162 -33.19 -32.60 -3.78
CA VAL A 162 -32.29 -32.07 -2.75
C VAL A 162 -31.10 -33.02 -2.53
N ALA A 163 -31.37 -34.33 -2.41
CA ALA A 163 -30.26 -35.30 -2.22
C ALA A 163 -29.37 -35.41 -3.47
N GLN A 164 -29.93 -35.31 -4.67
CA GLN A 164 -29.17 -35.28 -5.91
C GLN A 164 -28.29 -34.04 -6.00
N ASN A 165 -28.79 -32.85 -5.63
CA ASN A 165 -28.02 -31.62 -5.59
C ASN A 165 -26.84 -31.73 -4.59
N ALA A 166 -27.04 -32.37 -3.43
CA ALA A 166 -26.02 -32.59 -2.44
C ALA A 166 -24.82 -33.38 -3.01
N THR A 167 -25.04 -34.32 -3.95
CA THR A 167 -23.91 -35.02 -4.62
C THR A 167 -23.07 -34.09 -5.47
N GLY A 168 -23.65 -33.08 -6.10
CA GLY A 168 -22.94 -32.07 -6.87
C GLY A 168 -22.08 -31.17 -5.99
N TYR A 169 -22.51 -30.93 -4.74
CA TYR A 169 -21.74 -30.12 -3.77
C TYR A 169 -20.51 -30.83 -3.20
N ALA A 170 -20.29 -32.11 -3.53
CA ALA A 170 -19.07 -32.82 -3.19
C ALA A 170 -17.85 -32.36 -4.00
N VAL A 171 -18.01 -31.54 -5.02
CA VAL A 171 -16.92 -30.91 -5.77
C VAL A 171 -16.96 -29.41 -5.50
N LEU A 172 -15.86 -28.90 -4.93
CA LEU A 172 -15.70 -27.47 -4.75
C LEU A 172 -15.17 -26.87 -6.05
N LEU A 173 -15.91 -25.94 -6.63
CA LEU A 173 -15.57 -25.26 -7.86
C LEU A 173 -15.14 -23.82 -7.59
N ALA A 174 -14.26 -23.29 -8.43
CA ALA A 174 -13.93 -21.87 -8.43
C ALA A 174 -15.17 -21.04 -8.82
N ASP A 175 -15.50 -20.02 -8.02
CA ASP A 175 -16.64 -19.14 -8.26
C ASP A 175 -16.33 -18.05 -9.32
N SER A 176 -15.05 -17.85 -9.63
CA SER A 176 -14.55 -16.87 -10.59
C SER A 176 -13.15 -17.25 -11.09
N ASP A 177 -12.70 -16.60 -12.15
CA ASP A 177 -11.28 -16.60 -12.52
C ASP A 177 -10.45 -15.96 -11.41
N GLY A 178 -9.25 -16.48 -11.15
CA GLY A 178 -8.42 -15.93 -10.09
C GLY A 178 -7.16 -16.74 -9.79
N VAL A 179 -6.56 -16.44 -8.65
CA VAL A 179 -5.37 -17.12 -8.12
C VAL A 179 -5.67 -17.69 -6.74
N VAL A 180 -5.31 -18.94 -6.51
CA VAL A 180 -5.43 -19.60 -5.20
C VAL A 180 -4.43 -18.96 -4.24
N MET A 181 -4.92 -18.25 -3.21
CA MET A 181 -4.08 -17.60 -2.21
C MET A 181 -3.63 -18.58 -1.13
N GLU A 182 -4.57 -19.38 -0.65
CA GLU A 182 -4.34 -20.33 0.44
C GLU A 182 -5.19 -21.58 0.24
N THR A 183 -4.65 -22.72 0.62
CA THR A 183 -5.38 -23.97 0.81
C THR A 183 -5.42 -24.26 2.31
N LEU A 184 -6.62 -24.21 2.90
CA LEU A 184 -6.86 -24.32 4.34
C LEU A 184 -7.35 -25.72 4.74
N ALA A 185 -7.52 -26.61 3.76
CA ALA A 185 -7.98 -27.96 3.97
C ALA A 185 -7.24 -28.95 3.06
N GLU A 186 -6.85 -30.08 3.62
CA GLU A 186 -5.99 -31.08 2.97
C GLU A 186 -6.70 -32.43 2.76
N PRO A 187 -6.25 -33.24 1.79
CA PRO A 187 -6.77 -34.59 1.58
C PRO A 187 -6.68 -35.43 2.86
N GLY A 188 -7.74 -36.19 3.13
CA GLY A 188 -7.88 -36.98 4.35
C GLY A 188 -8.59 -36.25 5.50
N GLN A 189 -8.66 -34.94 5.48
CA GLN A 189 -9.37 -34.14 6.49
C GLN A 189 -10.89 -34.23 6.32
N VAL A 190 -11.62 -34.21 7.42
CA VAL A 190 -13.08 -34.07 7.45
C VAL A 190 -13.42 -32.60 7.65
N VAL A 191 -14.26 -32.04 6.77
CA VAL A 191 -14.69 -30.64 6.80
C VAL A 191 -16.19 -30.53 7.03
N SER A 192 -16.59 -29.45 7.70
CA SER A 192 -17.98 -29.12 7.92
C SER A 192 -18.54 -28.26 6.77
N ALA A 193 -19.85 -28.25 6.61
CA ALA A 193 -20.50 -27.33 5.67
C ALA A 193 -20.22 -25.86 6.08
N GLY A 194 -19.81 -25.04 5.10
CA GLY A 194 -19.46 -23.64 5.32
C GLY A 194 -18.03 -23.39 5.85
N GLN A 195 -17.28 -24.42 6.17
CA GLN A 195 -15.87 -24.27 6.54
C GLN A 195 -15.07 -23.81 5.33
N VAL A 196 -14.28 -22.73 5.49
CA VAL A 196 -13.39 -22.22 4.44
C VAL A 196 -12.31 -23.25 4.14
N ALA A 197 -12.23 -23.68 2.90
CA ALA A 197 -11.26 -24.67 2.43
C ALA A 197 -10.20 -24.06 1.50
N ILE A 198 -10.60 -23.07 0.70
CA ILE A 198 -9.71 -22.35 -0.21
C ILE A 198 -10.02 -20.87 -0.16
N ARG A 199 -8.98 -20.02 -0.18
CA ARG A 199 -9.08 -18.58 -0.38
C ARG A 199 -8.63 -18.23 -1.79
N LEU A 200 -9.53 -17.64 -2.58
CA LEU A 200 -9.31 -17.27 -3.97
C LEU A 200 -9.24 -15.75 -4.11
N ALA A 201 -8.14 -15.23 -4.66
CA ALA A 201 -8.06 -13.86 -5.13
C ALA A 201 -8.64 -13.77 -6.52
N ARG A 202 -9.78 -13.07 -6.68
CA ARG A 202 -10.43 -12.93 -7.99
C ARG A 202 -9.54 -12.17 -8.96
N ALA A 203 -9.58 -12.55 -10.23
CA ALA A 203 -8.95 -11.81 -11.30
C ALA A 203 -9.51 -10.40 -11.39
N GLY A 204 -8.66 -9.42 -11.71
CA GLY A 204 -9.04 -8.01 -11.82
C GLY A 204 -7.98 -7.07 -11.31
N GLN A 205 -8.39 -5.84 -11.03
CA GLN A 205 -7.48 -4.79 -10.57
C GLN A 205 -6.78 -5.16 -9.25
N ARG A 206 -5.49 -4.87 -9.19
CA ARG A 206 -4.70 -4.98 -7.97
C ARG A 206 -4.81 -3.70 -7.17
N GLU A 207 -4.77 -3.82 -5.87
CA GLU A 207 -4.82 -2.70 -4.95
C GLU A 207 -3.62 -2.77 -4.00
N ALA A 208 -3.07 -1.61 -3.65
CA ALA A 208 -2.15 -1.47 -2.54
C ALA A 208 -2.97 -1.28 -1.26
N LEU A 209 -2.84 -2.22 -0.34
CA LEU A 209 -3.40 -2.14 1.00
C LEU A 209 -2.36 -1.53 1.92
N VAL A 210 -2.62 -0.35 2.44
CA VAL A 210 -1.73 0.38 3.35
C VAL A 210 -2.48 0.82 4.59
N GLN A 211 -1.73 1.00 5.68
CA GLN A 211 -2.24 1.54 6.93
C GLN A 211 -1.80 2.99 7.07
N LEU A 212 -2.75 3.91 7.12
CA LEU A 212 -2.50 5.34 7.27
C LEU A 212 -2.72 5.79 8.72
N PRO A 213 -1.85 6.65 9.28
CA PRO A 213 -2.03 7.17 10.61
C PRO A 213 -3.23 8.11 10.69
N GLU A 214 -3.77 8.30 11.89
CA GLU A 214 -4.93 9.16 12.16
C GLU A 214 -4.75 10.60 11.67
N THR A 215 -3.50 11.08 11.63
CA THR A 215 -3.17 12.45 11.19
C THR A 215 -3.25 12.65 9.68
N LEU A 216 -3.42 11.57 8.90
CA LEU A 216 -3.43 11.61 7.44
C LEU A 216 -4.67 10.93 6.88
N ARG A 217 -5.63 11.75 6.46
CA ARG A 217 -6.88 11.30 5.84
C ARG A 217 -7.02 11.92 4.44
N PRO A 218 -6.40 11.32 3.41
CA PRO A 218 -6.55 11.79 2.04
C PRO A 218 -7.99 11.59 1.56
N ALA A 219 -8.44 12.44 0.65
CA ALA A 219 -9.77 12.31 0.05
C ALA A 219 -9.83 11.09 -0.88
N VAL A 220 -10.95 10.38 -0.90
CA VAL A 220 -11.20 9.31 -1.89
C VAL A 220 -11.09 9.90 -3.29
N GLY A 221 -10.38 9.22 -4.18
CA GLY A 221 -10.03 9.70 -5.53
C GLY A 221 -8.69 10.42 -5.59
N SER A 222 -8.03 10.73 -4.46
CA SER A 222 -6.68 11.30 -4.47
C SER A 222 -5.64 10.33 -5.04
N GLU A 223 -4.60 10.89 -5.63
CA GLU A 223 -3.52 10.14 -6.25
C GLU A 223 -2.32 10.02 -5.33
N ALA A 224 -1.62 8.92 -5.46
CA ALA A 224 -0.33 8.64 -4.83
C ALA A 224 0.61 8.01 -5.85
N ARG A 225 1.91 8.09 -5.61
CA ARG A 225 2.90 7.36 -6.41
C ARG A 225 3.19 6.02 -5.76
N ALA A 226 3.02 4.94 -6.52
CA ALA A 226 3.26 3.58 -6.08
C ALA A 226 4.52 3.02 -6.72
N THR A 227 5.37 2.37 -5.92
CA THR A 227 6.53 1.62 -6.38
C THR A 227 6.54 0.23 -5.74
N LEU A 228 6.98 -0.79 -6.47
CA LEU A 228 7.25 -2.10 -5.90
C LEU A 228 8.67 -2.14 -5.34
N TYR A 229 8.85 -2.88 -4.26
CA TYR A 229 10.17 -3.17 -3.72
C TYR A 229 11.07 -3.81 -4.79
N GLY A 230 12.29 -3.27 -4.95
CA GLY A 230 13.24 -3.68 -6.00
C GLY A 230 12.95 -3.12 -7.40
N ARG A 231 11.94 -2.26 -7.57
CA ARG A 231 11.61 -1.57 -8.83
C ARG A 231 11.25 -0.10 -8.61
N GLU A 232 12.00 0.56 -7.73
CA GLU A 232 11.74 1.95 -7.29
C GLU A 232 11.86 2.97 -8.43
N GLN A 233 12.58 2.63 -9.50
CA GLN A 233 12.80 3.54 -10.64
C GLN A 233 11.58 3.74 -11.56
N HIS A 234 10.50 2.99 -11.36
CA HIS A 234 9.31 3.04 -12.20
C HIS A 234 8.05 3.30 -11.36
N PRO A 235 7.89 4.51 -10.81
CA PRO A 235 6.69 4.84 -10.07
C PRO A 235 5.47 4.88 -10.99
N VAL A 236 4.35 4.36 -10.52
CA VAL A 236 3.06 4.45 -11.21
C VAL A 236 2.06 5.22 -10.35
N THR A 237 1.05 5.79 -10.98
CA THR A 237 -0.05 6.41 -10.26
C THR A 237 -0.93 5.35 -9.61
N ALA A 238 -1.25 5.56 -8.34
CA ALA A 238 -2.23 4.79 -7.59
C ALA A 238 -3.33 5.72 -7.09
N THR A 239 -4.59 5.32 -7.26
CA THR A 239 -5.75 6.16 -6.89
C THR A 239 -6.43 5.59 -5.65
N LEU A 240 -6.66 6.42 -4.63
CA LEU A 240 -7.37 6.03 -3.42
C LEU A 240 -8.83 5.71 -3.74
N ARG A 241 -9.21 4.44 -3.62
CA ARG A 241 -10.58 3.97 -3.81
C ARG A 241 -11.37 3.91 -2.51
N LEU A 242 -10.72 3.51 -1.45
CA LEU A 242 -11.37 3.30 -0.16
C LEU A 242 -10.43 3.71 0.97
N LEU A 243 -10.96 4.50 1.88
CA LEU A 243 -10.38 4.79 3.18
C LEU A 243 -11.39 4.34 4.24
N SER A 244 -10.97 3.47 5.14
CA SER A 244 -11.82 3.02 6.24
C SER A 244 -12.19 4.21 7.15
N ASP A 245 -13.43 4.26 7.60
CA ASP A 245 -13.86 5.21 8.63
C ASP A 245 -13.64 4.68 10.05
N SER A 246 -13.34 3.39 10.18
CA SER A 246 -12.98 2.76 11.45
C SER A 246 -11.49 2.55 11.53
N ALA A 247 -10.86 3.08 12.58
CA ALA A 247 -9.47 2.80 12.88
C ALA A 247 -9.33 1.39 13.49
N ASP A 248 -8.23 0.73 13.18
CA ASP A 248 -7.81 -0.45 13.93
C ASP A 248 -7.51 -0.06 15.39
N ALA A 249 -8.14 -0.74 16.33
CA ALA A 249 -8.08 -0.40 17.75
C ALA A 249 -6.66 -0.55 18.35
N THR A 250 -5.83 -1.40 17.77
CA THR A 250 -4.48 -1.72 18.25
C THR A 250 -3.45 -0.74 17.71
N THR A 251 -3.48 -0.52 16.38
CA THR A 251 -2.46 0.26 15.68
C THR A 251 -2.84 1.73 15.52
N ARG A 252 -4.11 2.08 15.74
CA ARG A 252 -4.71 3.41 15.52
C ARG A 252 -4.47 3.93 14.10
N THR A 253 -4.54 3.02 13.13
CA THR A 253 -4.39 3.32 11.72
C THR A 253 -5.67 3.02 10.96
N TYR A 254 -5.84 3.70 9.84
CA TYR A 254 -6.96 3.48 8.93
C TYR A 254 -6.51 2.68 7.72
N GLU A 255 -7.27 1.63 7.38
CA GLU A 255 -7.03 0.88 6.15
C GLU A 255 -7.34 1.75 4.93
N ALA A 256 -6.36 1.88 4.05
CA ALA A 256 -6.50 2.57 2.77
C ALA A 256 -6.18 1.62 1.61
N ARG A 257 -7.03 1.64 0.59
CA ARG A 257 -6.89 0.80 -0.62
C ARG A 257 -6.73 1.68 -1.84
N TYR A 258 -5.57 1.60 -2.46
CA TYR A 258 -5.21 2.33 -3.66
C TYR A 258 -5.21 1.40 -4.86
N VAL A 259 -5.99 1.72 -5.89
CA VAL A 259 -6.00 0.98 -7.16
C VAL A 259 -4.68 1.25 -7.89
N LEU A 260 -3.97 0.19 -8.22
CA LEU A 260 -2.69 0.26 -8.92
C LEU A 260 -2.93 0.31 -10.43
N ALA A 261 -2.30 1.28 -11.10
CA ALA A 261 -2.41 1.47 -12.55
C ALA A 261 -1.15 0.98 -13.29
N GLY A 262 -1.19 1.06 -14.63
CA GLY A 262 -0.03 0.81 -15.50
C GLY A 262 0.61 -0.56 -15.28
N GLN A 263 1.91 -0.60 -15.13
CA GLN A 263 2.67 -1.84 -14.99
C GLN A 263 2.37 -2.59 -13.67
N LEU A 264 1.83 -1.91 -12.66
CA LEU A 264 1.47 -2.53 -11.38
C LEU A 264 0.03 -3.08 -11.34
N ALA A 265 -0.77 -2.89 -12.40
CA ALA A 265 -2.12 -3.47 -12.49
C ALA A 265 -2.14 -5.00 -12.37
N ASN A 266 -1.03 -5.66 -12.73
CA ASN A 266 -0.83 -7.10 -12.61
C ASN A 266 0.30 -7.48 -11.65
N ALA A 267 0.60 -6.62 -10.68
CA ALA A 267 1.63 -6.90 -9.68
C ALA A 267 1.35 -8.21 -8.95
N PRO A 268 2.38 -8.96 -8.53
CA PRO A 268 2.21 -10.18 -7.76
C PRO A 268 1.45 -9.89 -6.45
N LEU A 269 0.48 -10.74 -6.12
CA LEU A 269 -0.23 -10.67 -4.85
C LEU A 269 0.75 -10.92 -3.68
N GLY A 270 0.59 -10.18 -2.59
CA GLY A 270 1.49 -10.26 -1.45
C GLY A 270 2.81 -9.49 -1.62
N ALA A 271 3.11 -8.93 -2.81
CA ALA A 271 4.30 -8.12 -3.01
C ALA A 271 4.26 -6.84 -2.18
N THR A 272 5.42 -6.42 -1.68
CA THR A 272 5.56 -5.17 -0.95
C THR A 272 5.49 -3.98 -1.90
N VAL A 273 4.64 -3.02 -1.58
CA VAL A 273 4.45 -1.78 -2.33
C VAL A 273 4.69 -0.59 -1.41
N THR A 274 5.38 0.42 -1.92
CA THR A 274 5.58 1.71 -1.24
C THR A 274 4.72 2.77 -1.92
N LEU A 275 3.90 3.45 -1.16
CA LEU A 275 3.09 4.59 -1.61
C LEU A 275 3.71 5.88 -1.11
N SER A 276 3.95 6.82 -2.00
CA SER A 276 4.36 8.19 -1.70
C SER A 276 3.16 9.11 -1.88
N LEU A 277 2.68 9.67 -0.77
CA LEU A 277 1.58 10.64 -0.73
C LEU A 277 2.17 12.04 -0.63
N GLU A 278 1.80 12.92 -1.54
CA GLU A 278 2.12 14.35 -1.44
C GLU A 278 1.22 15.00 -0.38
N ASP A 279 1.80 15.79 0.50
CA ASP A 279 1.01 16.54 1.49
C ASP A 279 0.47 17.82 0.83
N PRO A 280 -0.83 17.93 0.56
CA PRO A 280 -1.40 19.11 -0.11
C PRO A 280 -1.27 20.40 0.73
N LYS A 281 -0.98 20.27 2.03
CA LYS A 281 -0.72 21.45 2.90
C LYS A 281 0.70 21.99 2.77
N ALA A 282 1.60 21.26 2.11
CA ALA A 282 2.98 21.67 1.87
C ALA A 282 3.14 22.47 0.55
N GLU A 283 2.07 22.63 -0.25
CA GLU A 283 2.13 23.37 -1.50
C GLU A 283 2.40 24.86 -1.27
N GLY A 284 3.51 25.33 -1.83
CA GLY A 284 3.72 26.73 -2.22
C GLY A 284 4.58 27.61 -1.33
N GLN A 285 4.92 27.23 -0.09
CA GLN A 285 5.69 28.11 0.81
C GLN A 285 6.98 27.50 1.39
N ALA A 286 7.20 26.21 1.24
CA ALA A 286 8.39 25.57 1.76
C ALA A 286 9.57 25.77 0.82
N MET A 287 10.69 26.24 1.39
CA MET A 287 11.98 26.35 0.72
C MET A 287 12.92 25.31 1.28
N GLN A 288 13.78 24.77 0.44
CA GLN A 288 14.82 23.84 0.84
C GLN A 288 16.15 24.58 0.93
N VAL A 289 16.81 24.44 2.07
CA VAL A 289 18.13 24.99 2.33
C VAL A 289 19.05 23.89 2.88
N PRO A 290 20.36 23.93 2.62
CA PRO A 290 21.31 22.98 3.23
C PRO A 290 21.23 23.03 4.76
N LEU A 291 21.29 21.86 5.42
CA LEU A 291 21.26 21.80 6.90
C LEU A 291 22.32 22.70 7.54
N ALA A 292 23.53 22.74 6.99
CA ALA A 292 24.61 23.54 7.48
C ALA A 292 24.44 25.08 7.33
N SER A 293 23.42 25.53 6.57
CA SER A 293 23.06 26.95 6.44
C SER A 293 22.18 27.45 7.57
N LEU A 294 21.54 26.53 8.32
CA LEU A 294 20.69 26.89 9.44
C LEU A 294 21.53 27.19 10.66
N TYR A 295 21.33 28.36 11.23
CA TYR A 295 22.04 28.81 12.41
C TYR A 295 21.07 29.51 13.38
N ASP A 296 21.31 29.36 14.68
CA ASP A 296 20.60 30.08 15.74
C ASP A 296 21.57 30.84 16.63
N ALA A 297 21.51 32.14 16.56
CA ALA A 297 22.33 33.04 17.40
C ALA A 297 21.59 33.42 18.71
N GLY A 298 20.64 32.63 19.17
CA GLY A 298 19.83 32.94 20.34
C GLY A 298 18.58 33.79 20.04
N LYS A 299 18.28 34.01 18.75
CA LYS A 299 17.09 34.74 18.26
C LYS A 299 16.12 33.83 17.50
N GLY A 300 16.28 32.51 17.60
CA GLY A 300 15.59 31.50 16.82
C GLY A 300 16.35 31.14 15.53
N PRO A 301 15.88 30.07 14.83
CA PRO A 301 16.52 29.57 13.62
C PRO A 301 16.44 30.58 12.48
N GLY A 302 17.53 30.73 11.75
CA GLY A 302 17.62 31.63 10.60
C GLY A 302 18.74 31.26 9.65
N VAL A 303 18.85 31.99 8.56
CA VAL A 303 19.89 31.85 7.54
C VAL A 303 20.50 33.20 7.21
N TRP A 304 21.78 33.18 6.82
CA TRP A 304 22.46 34.36 6.31
C TRP A 304 22.20 34.50 4.81
N ARG A 305 21.45 35.53 4.43
CA ARG A 305 21.22 35.88 3.02
C ARG A 305 22.37 36.74 2.52
N ILE A 306 22.87 36.44 1.33
CA ILE A 306 23.97 37.16 0.70
C ILE A 306 23.40 38.17 -0.29
N SER A 307 23.66 39.46 -0.07
CA SER A 307 23.37 40.52 -1.06
C SER A 307 24.48 40.62 -2.12
N ALA A 308 24.14 41.06 -3.34
CA ALA A 308 25.10 41.21 -4.41
C ALA A 308 25.74 42.61 -4.34
N GLN A 309 27.07 42.65 -4.42
CA GLN A 309 28.01 43.80 -4.60
C GLN A 309 27.82 45.00 -3.66
N PRO A 310 28.67 45.13 -2.62
CA PRO A 310 29.57 44.06 -2.14
C PRO A 310 28.82 42.94 -1.48
N ALA A 311 29.37 41.72 -1.50
CA ALA A 311 28.73 40.55 -0.89
C ALA A 311 28.66 40.75 0.64
N LYS A 312 27.50 41.18 1.13
CA LYS A 312 27.20 41.37 2.55
C LYS A 312 26.18 40.33 3.00
N VAL A 313 26.30 39.87 4.24
CA VAL A 313 25.34 38.95 4.85
C VAL A 313 24.31 39.70 5.69
N THR A 314 23.07 39.26 5.59
CA THR A 314 21.96 39.78 6.37
C THR A 314 21.23 38.62 7.02
N TRP A 315 21.04 38.68 8.33
CA TRP A 315 20.30 37.67 9.07
C TRP A 315 18.81 37.65 8.66
N THR A 316 18.33 36.49 8.34
CA THR A 316 16.95 36.31 7.93
C THR A 316 16.31 35.15 8.73
N PRO A 317 15.37 35.45 9.65
CA PRO A 317 14.71 34.43 10.43
C PRO A 317 13.85 33.55 9.53
N VAL A 318 13.85 32.25 9.80
CA VAL A 318 13.03 31.26 9.09
C VAL A 318 12.33 30.34 10.09
N LYS A 319 11.20 29.80 9.69
CA LYS A 319 10.50 28.77 10.47
C LYS A 319 10.84 27.39 9.88
N VAL A 320 11.42 26.52 10.69
CA VAL A 320 11.74 25.13 10.30
C VAL A 320 10.44 24.33 10.25
N LEU A 321 10.21 23.65 9.11
CA LEU A 321 9.07 22.75 8.90
C LEU A 321 9.48 21.29 9.10
N SER A 322 10.61 20.88 8.52
CA SER A 322 11.17 19.55 8.67
C SER A 322 12.68 19.57 8.50
N VAL A 323 13.36 18.64 9.17
CA VAL A 323 14.81 18.46 9.09
C VAL A 323 15.06 17.12 8.42
N GLY A 324 15.75 17.13 7.27
CA GLY A 324 16.24 15.96 6.57
C GLY A 324 17.70 15.70 6.86
N GLU A 325 18.29 14.75 6.18
CA GLU A 325 19.69 14.32 6.38
C GLU A 325 20.68 15.41 5.91
N ASP A 326 20.49 15.95 4.71
CA ASP A 326 21.37 16.96 4.10
C ASP A 326 20.73 18.35 3.98
N ALA A 327 19.40 18.44 4.11
CA ALA A 327 18.66 19.67 3.85
C ALA A 327 17.51 19.86 4.84
N VAL A 328 17.15 21.13 5.06
CA VAL A 328 16.06 21.56 5.92
C VAL A 328 14.98 22.23 5.09
N GLN A 329 13.73 21.90 5.35
CA GLN A 329 12.61 22.64 4.80
C GLN A 329 12.23 23.79 5.73
N VAL A 330 12.22 24.98 5.18
CA VAL A 330 11.94 26.22 5.91
C VAL A 330 10.83 27.02 5.22
N THR A 331 10.15 27.86 5.97
CA THR A 331 9.20 28.82 5.43
C THR A 331 9.46 30.22 5.98
N GLY A 332 9.13 31.25 5.20
CA GLY A 332 9.33 32.65 5.56
C GLY A 332 10.75 33.14 5.31
N GLY A 333 10.90 34.45 5.15
CA GLY A 333 12.15 35.17 5.06
C GLY A 333 13.01 34.99 3.81
N VAL A 334 12.91 33.88 3.09
CA VAL A 334 13.72 33.57 1.90
C VAL A 334 12.84 33.25 0.69
N LYS A 335 13.39 33.51 -0.51
CA LYS A 335 12.72 33.27 -1.80
C LYS A 335 13.55 32.30 -2.66
N PRO A 336 12.92 31.55 -3.58
CA PRO A 336 13.66 30.69 -4.50
C PRO A 336 14.67 31.48 -5.31
N GLY A 337 15.88 30.93 -5.46
CA GLY A 337 16.98 31.56 -6.20
C GLY A 337 17.82 32.57 -5.38
N GLU A 338 17.40 32.94 -4.18
CA GLU A 338 18.26 33.75 -3.30
C GLU A 338 19.51 32.98 -2.86
N LYS A 339 20.64 33.68 -2.78
CA LYS A 339 21.90 33.10 -2.30
C LYS A 339 21.97 33.21 -0.79
N ILE A 340 22.30 32.11 -0.15
CA ILE A 340 22.53 32.02 1.31
C ILE A 340 23.89 31.42 1.61
N VAL A 341 24.37 31.61 2.82
CA VAL A 341 25.60 30.99 3.29
C VAL A 341 25.28 29.51 3.61
N ALA A 342 25.93 28.61 2.88
CA ALA A 342 25.79 27.16 3.08
C ALA A 342 26.75 26.60 4.13
N LEU A 343 27.90 27.22 4.32
CA LEU A 343 28.91 26.81 5.30
C LEU A 343 29.64 28.03 5.88
N GLY A 344 29.91 28.03 7.20
CA GLY A 344 30.57 29.13 7.90
C GLY A 344 29.60 30.10 8.59
N ALA A 345 28.32 29.75 8.68
CA ALA A 345 27.25 30.60 9.22
C ALA A 345 27.49 31.08 10.66
N HIS A 346 28.18 30.28 11.49
CA HIS A 346 28.44 30.57 12.92
C HIS A 346 29.51 31.62 13.19
N LEU A 347 30.29 32.03 12.18
CA LEU A 347 31.36 33.00 12.29
C LEU A 347 30.94 34.41 11.89
N LEU A 348 29.71 34.58 11.38
CA LEU A 348 29.27 35.79 10.71
C LEU A 348 28.48 36.74 11.62
N HIS A 349 28.60 38.03 11.32
CA HIS A 349 27.87 39.13 11.98
C HIS A 349 27.00 39.89 10.99
N GLU A 350 25.96 40.55 11.49
CA GLU A 350 25.06 41.36 10.67
C GLU A 350 25.78 42.42 9.87
N GLY A 351 25.55 42.46 8.55
CA GLY A 351 26.13 43.44 7.65
C GLY A 351 27.59 43.17 7.26
N GLU A 352 28.19 42.07 7.68
CA GLU A 352 29.57 41.72 7.40
C GLU A 352 29.80 41.44 5.93
N VAL A 353 30.95 41.92 5.40
CA VAL A 353 31.38 41.64 4.02
C VAL A 353 32.01 40.25 3.98
N VAL A 354 31.64 39.42 3.04
CA VAL A 354 32.11 38.05 2.86
C VAL A 354 32.79 37.85 1.51
N ARG A 355 33.68 36.86 1.42
CA ARG A 355 34.22 36.36 0.16
C ARG A 355 33.56 35.03 -0.15
N LEU A 356 33.09 34.86 -1.40
CA LEU A 356 32.51 33.63 -1.85
C LEU A 356 33.60 32.64 -2.29
N ALA A 357 33.60 31.45 -1.76
CA ALA A 357 34.42 30.37 -2.27
C ALA A 357 33.92 29.97 -3.68
N GLU A 358 34.83 29.86 -4.64
CA GLU A 358 34.51 29.32 -5.95
C GLU A 358 33.96 27.91 -5.82
N GLN A 359 32.78 27.67 -6.37
CA GLN A 359 32.22 26.34 -6.44
C GLN A 359 33.04 25.51 -7.45
N ARG A 360 33.97 24.70 -6.96
CA ARG A 360 34.43 23.56 -7.77
C ARG A 360 33.27 22.62 -7.92
N HIS A 361 32.65 22.57 -9.10
CA HIS A 361 31.77 21.45 -9.48
C HIS A 361 32.60 20.18 -9.28
N ALA A 362 32.22 19.34 -8.35
CA ALA A 362 32.72 17.98 -8.29
C ALA A 362 32.29 17.32 -9.61
N ALA A 363 33.26 17.04 -10.47
CA ALA A 363 33.04 16.19 -11.62
C ALA A 363 32.47 14.85 -11.13
N PRO A 364 31.48 14.26 -11.81
CA PRO A 364 31.00 12.95 -11.46
C PRO A 364 32.19 12.00 -11.43
N ALA A 365 32.29 11.21 -10.35
CA ALA A 365 33.34 10.19 -10.22
C ALA A 365 33.19 9.24 -11.43
N GLU A 366 34.12 9.35 -12.36
CA GLU A 366 34.28 8.43 -13.48
C GLU A 366 34.62 7.07 -12.88
N ASN A 367 33.76 6.08 -13.11
CA ASN A 367 33.96 4.70 -12.71
C ASN A 367 35.35 4.25 -13.22
N ALA A 368 36.26 3.99 -12.32
CA ALA A 368 37.47 3.22 -12.61
C ALA A 368 37.10 1.72 -12.66
N PRO A 369 37.77 0.94 -13.52
CA PRO A 369 37.40 -0.41 -13.95
C PRO A 369 37.47 -1.49 -12.89
#